data_3ca3a7856bb5dc082d65a86b7d3345cf
#
_entry.id   3ca3a7856bb5dc082d65a86b7d3345cf
#
_cell.length_a   1.000
_cell.length_b   1.000
_cell.length_c   1.000
_cell.angle_alpha   90.00
_cell.angle_beta   90.00
_cell.angle_gamma   90.00
#
_symmetry.space_group_name_H-M   'P 1'
#
loop_
_entity.id
_entity.type
_entity.pdbx_description
1 polymer ?
#
loop_
_entity_poly.entity_id
_entity_poly.type
_entity_poly.pdbx_seq_one_letter_code
_entity_poly.pdbx_strand_id
1 'polypeptide(L)'
;MSNFPKIGIRPTIDGRQGGVRESLEEKTMNLARSVAKLITDNLRNIDGSPVECVIADTTIGRVGESAACAEKFEREGVGSTITVTSCWCYGAETMDMNPHWPKAVWGFNGTERPGAVYLAAVLAAHAQKGLPAFGIYGHDVQDLGDDSIPEDVAEKILRFARAAQAVATMRGKSYLSMGSACMGIAGSIVNPDFFQEYLGMRNESVDLTEIIRRMTEGIYDPVEYEKAMAWTREHCMTNEGEDIANRPEKAKTREQKDEDWEFIVKMMIIMKDLMHGNPRLEELGFKEEAIGHNAIAGGFQGQRQWTDFYPNGDYPEALMNTSFDWNGAREPIILATENDAGNGVAMLFNHLLTGRAQIFSDVRTYWSPEAVKRVTGKELTGRAAGGIIHLINSGATTLDGSGAASDAEGNPIMKHFWEMTDEDVDACLKATTWYPANRDYFRGGGFSSNFLTRGGMPVTMVRLNHVKGLGPVLQLAEGWTVDVDPEIHKILDKRTDPTWPTTWFAPRLTGKAPFNDVYSVMNNWGANHGAITYGHVGADLITLCSMLRIPVCMHNVEEDQIFRPASWNAFGMDKEGADFRACKNYGPIYK
;
A
#
# COMPACT_ATOMS: atom_id res chain seq x y z
N MET A 1 14.96 5.35 -15.55
CA MET A 1 14.50 4.04 -15.04
C MET A 1 14.67 4.07 -13.54
N SER A 2 13.59 3.88 -12.78
CA SER A 2 13.68 3.75 -11.32
C SER A 2 14.46 2.46 -11.01
N ASN A 3 15.59 2.57 -10.31
CA ASN A 3 16.32 1.40 -9.84
C ASN A 3 15.62 0.87 -8.58
N PHE A 4 14.74 -0.11 -8.76
CA PHE A 4 14.16 -0.82 -7.61
C PHE A 4 15.24 -1.66 -6.91
N PRO A 5 15.14 -1.86 -5.59
CA PRO A 5 16.03 -2.77 -4.87
C PRO A 5 15.84 -4.20 -5.38
N LYS A 6 16.93 -4.98 -5.33
CA LYS A 6 16.94 -6.40 -5.75
C LYS A 6 16.85 -7.32 -4.55
N ILE A 7 16.47 -8.58 -4.78
CA ILE A 7 16.45 -9.61 -3.75
C ILE A 7 17.71 -10.48 -3.88
N GLY A 8 18.49 -10.56 -2.83
CA GLY A 8 19.70 -11.39 -2.78
C GLY A 8 19.39 -12.85 -2.44
N ILE A 9 19.84 -13.78 -3.25
CA ILE A 9 19.71 -15.21 -2.99
C ILE A 9 21.05 -15.78 -2.55
N ARG A 10 21.10 -16.36 -1.35
CA ARG A 10 22.29 -16.84 -0.66
C ARG A 10 22.29 -18.37 -0.58
N PRO A 11 22.94 -19.10 -1.53
CA PRO A 11 23.07 -20.56 -1.48
C PRO A 11 24.10 -20.96 -0.42
N THR A 12 23.66 -21.43 0.74
CA THR A 12 24.57 -21.91 1.81
C THR A 12 24.79 -23.41 1.73
N ILE A 13 26.01 -23.85 2.01
CA ILE A 13 26.46 -25.22 1.83
C ILE A 13 27.40 -25.68 2.97
N ASP A 14 27.52 -26.95 3.15
CA ASP A 14 28.54 -27.51 4.05
C ASP A 14 29.95 -27.11 3.58
N GLY A 15 30.67 -26.39 4.42
CA GLY A 15 32.01 -25.89 4.09
C GLY A 15 33.13 -26.92 4.13
N ARG A 16 32.82 -28.21 4.39
CA ARG A 16 33.83 -29.31 4.42
C ARG A 16 34.12 -29.76 3.01
N GLN A 17 35.32 -29.46 2.53
CA GLN A 17 35.86 -29.93 1.25
C GLN A 17 36.36 -31.37 1.33
N GLY A 18 36.60 -31.98 0.17
CA GLY A 18 37.07 -33.36 0.07
C GLY A 18 35.95 -34.39 -0.03
N GLY A 19 34.84 -34.02 -0.68
CA GLY A 19 33.73 -34.92 -1.02
C GLY A 19 32.34 -34.43 -0.55
N VAL A 20 32.23 -33.82 0.63
CA VAL A 20 30.91 -33.39 1.16
C VAL A 20 30.38 -32.21 0.38
N ARG A 21 31.13 -31.12 0.32
CA ARG A 21 30.73 -29.90 -0.37
C ARG A 21 30.50 -30.15 -1.86
N GLU A 22 31.46 -30.80 -2.50
CA GLU A 22 31.44 -31.04 -3.94
C GLU A 22 30.23 -31.88 -4.37
N SER A 23 29.75 -32.78 -3.51
CA SER A 23 28.55 -33.58 -3.79
C SER A 23 27.22 -32.79 -3.74
N LEU A 24 27.22 -31.56 -3.22
CA LEU A 24 26.04 -30.74 -3.00
C LEU A 24 26.06 -29.41 -3.75
N GLU A 25 27.20 -29.06 -4.36
CA GLU A 25 27.42 -27.75 -5.00
C GLU A 25 26.34 -27.43 -6.05
N GLU A 26 26.14 -28.35 -6.99
CA GLU A 26 25.19 -28.18 -8.08
C GLU A 26 23.76 -28.10 -7.56
N LYS A 27 23.33 -28.99 -6.67
CA LYS A 27 22.00 -28.98 -6.07
C LYS A 27 21.72 -27.65 -5.37
N THR A 28 22.63 -27.18 -4.52
CA THR A 28 22.45 -25.97 -3.74
C THR A 28 22.33 -24.75 -4.64
N MET A 29 23.15 -24.67 -5.68
CA MET A 29 23.08 -23.56 -6.64
C MET A 29 21.80 -23.62 -7.50
N ASN A 30 21.34 -24.83 -7.88
CA ASN A 30 20.11 -25.00 -8.62
C ASN A 30 18.88 -24.57 -7.81
N LEU A 31 18.81 -24.90 -6.51
CA LEU A 31 17.76 -24.39 -5.62
C LEU A 31 17.75 -22.86 -5.58
N ALA A 32 18.92 -22.22 -5.50
CA ALA A 32 19.00 -20.75 -5.52
C ALA A 32 18.51 -20.15 -6.84
N ARG A 33 18.84 -20.77 -7.99
CA ARG A 33 18.34 -20.36 -9.32
C ARG A 33 16.83 -20.53 -9.41
N SER A 34 16.28 -21.62 -8.89
CA SER A 34 14.84 -21.89 -8.87
C SER A 34 14.08 -20.86 -8.05
N VAL A 35 14.61 -20.45 -6.89
CA VAL A 35 14.02 -19.37 -6.07
C VAL A 35 14.06 -18.03 -6.81
N ALA A 36 15.19 -17.67 -7.41
CA ALA A 36 15.30 -16.45 -8.18
C ALA A 36 14.29 -16.41 -9.34
N LYS A 37 14.17 -17.53 -10.07
CA LYS A 37 13.21 -17.68 -11.16
C LYS A 37 11.75 -17.56 -10.65
N LEU A 38 11.41 -18.26 -9.56
CA LEU A 38 10.09 -18.19 -8.94
C LEU A 38 9.68 -16.74 -8.64
N ILE A 39 10.59 -15.95 -8.05
CA ILE A 39 10.35 -14.56 -7.70
C ILE A 39 10.18 -13.70 -8.96
N THR A 40 11.11 -13.78 -9.91
CA THR A 40 11.10 -12.94 -11.11
C THR A 40 9.89 -13.22 -12.01
N ASP A 41 9.46 -14.47 -12.11
CA ASP A 41 8.30 -14.86 -12.91
C ASP A 41 6.98 -14.37 -12.31
N ASN A 42 6.86 -14.33 -10.97
CA ASN A 42 5.60 -14.12 -10.27
C ASN A 42 5.43 -12.75 -9.61
N LEU A 43 6.50 -12.00 -9.37
CA LEU A 43 6.40 -10.70 -8.71
C LEU A 43 6.76 -9.54 -9.63
N ARG A 44 6.05 -8.44 -9.43
CA ARG A 44 6.26 -7.17 -10.14
C ARG A 44 6.53 -6.05 -9.15
N ASN A 45 7.40 -5.13 -9.52
CA ASN A 45 7.53 -3.82 -8.89
C ASN A 45 6.29 -2.97 -9.19
N ILE A 46 6.13 -1.87 -8.49
CA ILE A 46 4.97 -0.98 -8.64
C ILE A 46 4.87 -0.34 -10.04
N ASP A 47 5.95 -0.29 -10.82
CA ASP A 47 5.97 0.16 -12.21
C ASP A 47 5.67 -0.98 -13.22
N GLY A 48 5.33 -2.18 -12.76
CA GLY A 48 5.05 -3.36 -13.59
C GLY A 48 6.28 -4.15 -14.03
N SER A 49 7.50 -3.66 -13.77
CA SER A 49 8.73 -4.39 -14.08
C SER A 49 8.90 -5.64 -13.20
N PRO A 50 9.50 -6.72 -13.70
CA PRO A 50 9.79 -7.89 -12.89
C PRO A 50 10.69 -7.56 -11.69
N VAL A 51 10.46 -8.21 -10.55
CA VAL A 51 11.39 -8.12 -9.41
C VAL A 51 12.67 -8.87 -9.76
N GLU A 52 13.81 -8.18 -9.66
CA GLU A 52 15.12 -8.74 -9.96
C GLU A 52 15.74 -9.44 -8.76
N CYS A 53 16.45 -10.53 -9.03
CA CYS A 53 17.22 -11.26 -8.03
C CYS A 53 18.71 -11.26 -8.35
N VAL A 54 19.55 -11.24 -7.31
CA VAL A 54 21.01 -11.37 -7.39
C VAL A 54 21.42 -12.61 -6.63
N ILE A 55 22.04 -13.59 -7.29
CA ILE A 55 22.58 -14.80 -6.66
C ILE A 55 24.05 -14.58 -6.31
N ALA A 56 24.53 -15.08 -5.17
CA ALA A 56 25.95 -15.10 -4.83
C ALA A 56 26.76 -15.82 -5.93
N ASP A 57 28.01 -15.37 -6.16
CA ASP A 57 28.85 -15.94 -7.24
C ASP A 57 29.21 -17.40 -7.01
N THR A 58 29.32 -17.78 -5.73
CA THR A 58 29.61 -19.15 -5.29
C THR A 58 28.64 -19.58 -4.20
N THR A 59 28.56 -20.85 -3.92
CA THR A 59 27.93 -21.33 -2.69
C THR A 59 28.74 -20.85 -1.47
N ILE A 60 28.03 -20.63 -0.35
CA ILE A 60 28.56 -20.00 0.88
C ILE A 60 28.75 -21.09 1.95
N GLY A 61 29.97 -21.53 2.14
CA GLY A 61 30.30 -22.54 3.16
C GLY A 61 31.14 -21.99 4.33
N ARG A 62 31.73 -20.79 4.18
CA ARG A 62 32.62 -20.16 5.15
C ARG A 62 32.51 -18.65 5.17
N VAL A 63 33.10 -18.03 6.19
CA VAL A 63 33.09 -16.56 6.43
C VAL A 63 33.54 -15.75 5.23
N GLY A 64 34.63 -16.17 4.56
CA GLY A 64 35.16 -15.40 3.40
C GLY A 64 34.17 -15.34 2.25
N GLU A 65 33.46 -16.43 1.95
CA GLU A 65 32.42 -16.46 0.91
C GLU A 65 31.16 -15.65 1.33
N SER A 66 30.82 -15.68 2.62
CA SER A 66 29.76 -14.87 3.18
C SER A 66 30.06 -13.37 3.06
N ALA A 67 31.30 -12.95 3.35
CA ALA A 67 31.74 -11.56 3.19
C ALA A 67 31.71 -11.12 1.72
N ALA A 68 32.27 -11.93 0.81
CA ALA A 68 32.22 -11.64 -0.62
C ALA A 68 30.78 -11.52 -1.17
N CYS A 69 29.87 -12.36 -0.69
CA CYS A 69 28.45 -12.26 -1.02
C CYS A 69 27.84 -10.92 -0.53
N ALA A 70 28.12 -10.51 0.71
CA ALA A 70 27.62 -9.26 1.26
C ALA A 70 28.12 -8.05 0.45
N GLU A 71 29.42 -8.01 0.13
CA GLU A 71 30.01 -6.94 -0.70
C GLU A 71 29.39 -6.87 -2.11
N LYS A 72 29.16 -8.04 -2.73
CA LYS A 72 28.45 -8.11 -4.01
C LYS A 72 27.05 -7.54 -3.88
N PHE A 73 26.29 -7.96 -2.89
CA PHE A 73 24.89 -7.56 -2.72
C PHE A 73 24.73 -6.06 -2.46
N GLU A 74 25.61 -5.46 -1.67
CA GLU A 74 25.62 -3.99 -1.48
C GLU A 74 25.87 -3.26 -2.79
N ARG A 75 26.87 -3.71 -3.57
CA ARG A 75 27.21 -3.11 -4.87
C ARG A 75 26.10 -3.24 -5.90
N GLU A 76 25.36 -4.35 -5.87
CA GLU A 76 24.26 -4.66 -6.82
C GLU A 76 22.91 -4.05 -6.41
N GLY A 77 22.83 -3.35 -5.27
CA GLY A 77 21.60 -2.71 -4.81
C GLY A 77 20.58 -3.68 -4.21
N VAL A 78 21.02 -4.74 -3.56
CA VAL A 78 20.16 -5.68 -2.83
C VAL A 78 19.54 -4.97 -1.62
N GLY A 79 18.24 -5.19 -1.39
CA GLY A 79 17.49 -4.63 -0.28
C GLY A 79 16.97 -5.66 0.73
N SER A 80 16.99 -6.94 0.38
CA SER A 80 16.55 -8.06 1.24
C SER A 80 17.21 -9.36 0.79
N THR A 81 17.21 -10.42 1.64
CA THR A 81 17.86 -11.68 1.30
C THR A 81 17.01 -12.90 1.60
N ILE A 82 17.19 -13.94 0.76
CA ILE A 82 16.71 -15.30 1.02
C ILE A 82 17.91 -16.24 1.01
N THR A 83 18.19 -16.86 2.15
CA THR A 83 19.18 -17.92 2.27
C THR A 83 18.52 -19.26 1.94
N VAL A 84 19.15 -20.05 1.06
CA VAL A 84 18.67 -21.37 0.63
C VAL A 84 19.71 -22.40 1.02
N THR A 85 19.30 -23.47 1.68
CA THR A 85 20.22 -24.54 2.08
C THR A 85 19.63 -25.93 1.86
N SER A 86 20.42 -26.79 1.27
CA SER A 86 20.08 -28.21 1.06
C SER A 86 20.64 -29.12 2.18
N CYS A 87 21.45 -28.57 3.10
CA CYS A 87 22.21 -29.38 4.04
C CYS A 87 22.62 -28.60 5.29
N TRP A 88 23.35 -29.24 6.19
CA TRP A 88 24.06 -28.57 7.27
C TRP A 88 25.06 -27.54 6.74
N CYS A 89 25.18 -26.41 7.42
CA CYS A 89 26.17 -25.35 7.17
C CYS A 89 26.68 -24.80 8.51
N TYR A 90 27.72 -23.99 8.46
CA TYR A 90 28.27 -23.31 9.63
C TYR A 90 27.48 -22.04 9.92
N GLY A 91 26.48 -22.11 10.81
CA GLY A 91 25.45 -21.08 10.99
C GLY A 91 25.97 -19.66 11.19
N ALA A 92 26.81 -19.43 12.20
CA ALA A 92 27.33 -18.09 12.50
C ALA A 92 28.30 -17.55 11.43
N GLU A 93 28.95 -18.44 10.69
CA GLU A 93 29.93 -18.08 9.65
C GLU A 93 29.25 -17.68 8.34
N THR A 94 28.08 -18.24 8.06
CA THR A 94 27.40 -18.10 6.76
C THR A 94 26.13 -17.24 6.81
N MET A 95 25.70 -16.81 8.00
CA MET A 95 24.47 -15.98 8.15
C MET A 95 24.61 -14.60 7.54
N ASP A 96 23.46 -14.02 7.15
CA ASP A 96 23.39 -12.63 6.74
C ASP A 96 23.44 -11.70 7.95
N MET A 97 24.45 -10.85 8.01
CA MET A 97 24.71 -9.94 9.13
C MET A 97 24.17 -8.52 8.91
N ASN A 98 23.59 -8.20 7.73
CA ASN A 98 23.09 -6.85 7.49
C ASN A 98 21.89 -6.55 8.40
N PRO A 99 21.93 -5.50 9.25
CA PRO A 99 20.87 -5.23 10.22
C PRO A 99 19.58 -4.65 9.59
N HIS A 100 19.67 -4.09 8.40
CA HIS A 100 18.57 -3.36 7.76
C HIS A 100 17.83 -4.14 6.67
N TRP A 101 18.36 -5.32 6.29
CA TRP A 101 17.70 -6.14 5.27
C TRP A 101 16.73 -7.13 5.89
N PRO A 102 15.47 -7.17 5.46
CA PRO A 102 14.61 -8.32 5.72
C PRO A 102 15.27 -9.59 5.22
N LYS A 103 15.17 -10.67 5.99
CA LYS A 103 15.83 -11.92 5.66
C LYS A 103 14.97 -13.14 5.94
N ALA A 104 14.99 -14.09 5.00
CA ALA A 104 14.40 -15.41 5.17
C ALA A 104 15.45 -16.51 4.99
N VAL A 105 15.15 -17.66 5.55
CA VAL A 105 15.96 -18.86 5.38
C VAL A 105 15.05 -20.01 5.00
N TRP A 106 15.29 -20.61 3.84
CA TRP A 106 14.65 -21.84 3.41
C TRP A 106 15.56 -23.02 3.66
N GLY A 107 15.16 -23.91 4.58
CA GLY A 107 15.80 -25.21 4.82
C GLY A 107 15.08 -26.30 4.04
N PHE A 108 15.80 -26.95 3.11
CA PHE A 108 15.26 -28.06 2.32
C PHE A 108 14.81 -29.22 3.21
N ASN A 109 13.60 -29.72 3.02
CA ASN A 109 13.07 -30.86 3.78
C ASN A 109 13.40 -32.17 3.09
N GLY A 110 14.64 -32.66 3.28
CA GLY A 110 15.11 -33.94 2.78
C GLY A 110 15.65 -34.83 3.90
N THR A 111 15.88 -36.12 3.62
CA THR A 111 16.28 -37.11 4.62
C THR A 111 17.78 -37.29 4.75
N GLU A 112 18.53 -37.25 3.65
CA GLU A 112 19.96 -37.55 3.65
C GLU A 112 20.82 -36.44 4.25
N ARG A 113 20.55 -35.21 3.84
CA ARG A 113 21.29 -34.02 4.28
C ARG A 113 20.31 -32.90 4.51
N PRO A 114 19.52 -32.98 5.59
CA PRO A 114 18.38 -32.07 5.78
C PRO A 114 18.82 -30.64 6.05
N GLY A 115 18.26 -29.69 5.32
CA GLY A 115 18.43 -28.27 5.56
C GLY A 115 17.81 -27.79 6.87
N ALA A 116 16.92 -28.59 7.47
CA ALA A 116 16.24 -28.28 8.74
C ALA A 116 17.23 -28.03 9.89
N VAL A 117 18.32 -28.75 9.95
CA VAL A 117 19.32 -28.62 11.04
C VAL A 117 20.00 -27.24 10.97
N TYR A 118 20.39 -26.82 9.77
CA TYR A 118 20.93 -25.48 9.55
C TYR A 118 19.88 -24.42 9.80
N LEU A 119 18.66 -24.58 9.26
CA LEU A 119 17.56 -23.65 9.45
C LEU A 119 17.35 -23.33 10.94
N ALA A 120 17.24 -24.36 11.78
CA ALA A 120 17.06 -24.18 13.22
C ALA A 120 18.26 -23.45 13.87
N ALA A 121 19.47 -23.86 13.51
CA ALA A 121 20.70 -23.27 14.06
C ALA A 121 20.89 -21.81 13.65
N VAL A 122 20.64 -21.47 12.39
CA VAL A 122 20.83 -20.08 11.89
C VAL A 122 19.72 -19.15 12.37
N LEU A 123 18.48 -19.61 12.50
CA LEU A 123 17.40 -18.82 13.10
C LEU A 123 17.70 -18.48 14.57
N ALA A 124 18.24 -19.44 15.33
CA ALA A 124 18.70 -19.18 16.70
C ALA A 124 19.85 -18.17 16.74
N ALA A 125 20.82 -18.27 15.81
CA ALA A 125 21.92 -17.31 15.71
C ALA A 125 21.42 -15.90 15.37
N HIS A 126 20.48 -15.77 14.44
CA HIS A 126 19.82 -14.50 14.10
C HIS A 126 19.09 -13.91 15.32
N ALA A 127 18.34 -14.74 16.06
CA ALA A 127 17.64 -14.29 17.27
C ALA A 127 18.61 -13.75 18.33
N GLN A 128 19.74 -14.45 18.58
CA GLN A 128 20.76 -14.00 19.53
C GLN A 128 21.41 -12.67 19.16
N LYS A 129 21.46 -12.34 17.87
CA LYS A 129 22.10 -11.11 17.37
C LYS A 129 21.10 -9.97 17.16
N GLY A 130 19.82 -10.16 17.48
CA GLY A 130 18.78 -9.14 17.26
C GLY A 130 18.49 -8.87 15.79
N LEU A 131 18.72 -9.86 14.93
CA LEU A 131 18.49 -9.81 13.47
C LEU A 131 17.34 -10.76 13.08
N PRO A 132 16.08 -10.39 13.30
CA PRO A 132 14.94 -11.29 13.06
C PRO A 132 14.95 -11.87 11.65
N ALA A 133 14.73 -13.17 11.52
CA ALA A 133 14.66 -13.86 10.24
C ALA A 133 13.42 -14.74 10.14
N PHE A 134 12.87 -14.85 8.95
CA PHE A 134 11.72 -15.71 8.62
C PHE A 134 12.22 -17.12 8.30
N GLY A 135 11.63 -18.14 8.93
CA GLY A 135 11.94 -19.53 8.66
C GLY A 135 10.97 -20.13 7.64
N ILE A 136 11.51 -20.77 6.60
CA ILE A 136 10.72 -21.47 5.59
C ILE A 136 11.11 -22.95 5.61
N TYR A 137 10.11 -23.82 5.75
CA TYR A 137 10.28 -25.25 5.77
C TYR A 137 9.07 -25.91 5.12
N GLY A 138 9.29 -26.87 4.20
CA GLY A 138 8.22 -27.57 3.51
C GLY A 138 7.50 -28.56 4.43
N HIS A 139 6.18 -28.72 4.24
CA HIS A 139 5.37 -29.63 5.05
C HIS A 139 5.79 -31.09 4.87
N ASP A 140 5.98 -31.49 3.62
CA ASP A 140 6.30 -32.88 3.29
C ASP A 140 7.78 -33.08 2.96
N VAL A 141 8.30 -34.28 3.29
CA VAL A 141 9.67 -34.69 2.93
C VAL A 141 9.77 -34.87 1.42
N GLN A 142 10.80 -34.27 0.84
CA GLN A 142 11.12 -34.47 -0.57
C GLN A 142 11.97 -35.69 -0.81
N ASP A 143 11.66 -36.43 -1.86
CA ASP A 143 12.38 -37.64 -2.24
C ASP A 143 13.82 -37.30 -2.71
N LEU A 144 14.66 -38.32 -2.68
CA LEU A 144 16.03 -38.22 -3.21
C LEU A 144 16.00 -37.80 -4.70
N GLY A 145 16.69 -36.72 -5.01
CA GLY A 145 16.74 -36.17 -6.37
C GLY A 145 15.62 -35.22 -6.74
N ASP A 146 14.64 -35.00 -5.87
CA ASP A 146 13.63 -33.93 -6.03
C ASP A 146 14.21 -32.58 -5.54
N ASP A 147 14.46 -31.68 -6.49
CA ASP A 147 14.99 -30.34 -6.25
C ASP A 147 13.90 -29.28 -6.57
N SER A 148 12.64 -29.65 -6.68
CA SER A 148 11.52 -28.75 -6.91
C SER A 148 11.25 -27.87 -5.68
N ILE A 149 10.52 -26.78 -5.87
CA ILE A 149 10.01 -25.95 -4.77
C ILE A 149 8.56 -26.39 -4.50
N PRO A 150 8.27 -26.99 -3.32
CA PRO A 150 6.89 -27.34 -2.95
C PRO A 150 5.98 -26.09 -2.91
N GLU A 151 4.67 -26.28 -3.15
CA GLU A 151 3.70 -25.20 -3.23
C GLU A 151 3.66 -24.33 -1.94
N ASP A 152 3.65 -24.98 -0.77
CA ASP A 152 3.64 -24.30 0.53
C ASP A 152 4.93 -23.51 0.80
N VAL A 153 6.05 -23.96 0.25
CA VAL A 153 7.35 -23.23 0.28
C VAL A 153 7.32 -22.06 -0.69
N ALA A 154 6.81 -22.28 -1.92
CA ALA A 154 6.69 -21.24 -2.93
C ALA A 154 5.81 -20.08 -2.43
N GLU A 155 4.66 -20.39 -1.81
CA GLU A 155 3.78 -19.39 -1.20
C GLU A 155 4.52 -18.52 -0.16
N LYS A 156 5.25 -19.15 0.77
CA LYS A 156 6.03 -18.44 1.81
C LYS A 156 7.15 -17.59 1.22
N ILE A 157 7.86 -18.10 0.20
CA ILE A 157 8.90 -17.35 -0.51
C ILE A 157 8.32 -16.13 -1.18
N LEU A 158 7.22 -16.26 -1.91
CA LEU A 158 6.57 -15.15 -2.62
C LEU A 158 5.98 -14.12 -1.65
N ARG A 159 5.35 -14.54 -0.55
CA ARG A 159 4.86 -13.65 0.50
C ARG A 159 5.99 -12.85 1.14
N PHE A 160 7.06 -13.53 1.54
CA PHE A 160 8.26 -12.87 2.06
C PHE A 160 8.84 -11.87 1.05
N ALA A 161 9.06 -12.31 -0.19
CA ALA A 161 9.70 -11.50 -1.23
C ALA A 161 8.89 -10.24 -1.55
N ARG A 162 7.55 -10.34 -1.64
CA ARG A 162 6.65 -9.21 -1.86
C ARG A 162 6.73 -8.19 -0.72
N ALA A 163 6.62 -8.64 0.53
CA ALA A 163 6.72 -7.78 1.69
C ALA A 163 8.11 -7.14 1.83
N ALA A 164 9.16 -7.92 1.60
CA ALA A 164 10.55 -7.44 1.66
C ALA A 164 10.87 -6.42 0.56
N GLN A 165 10.32 -6.60 -0.64
CA GLN A 165 10.44 -5.63 -1.75
C GLN A 165 9.77 -4.31 -1.38
N ALA A 166 8.58 -4.34 -0.76
CA ALA A 166 7.90 -3.15 -0.25
C ALA A 166 8.74 -2.39 0.79
N VAL A 167 9.30 -3.11 1.78
CA VAL A 167 10.20 -2.52 2.80
C VAL A 167 11.43 -1.88 2.15
N ALA A 168 12.07 -2.58 1.23
CA ALA A 168 13.28 -2.09 0.57
C ALA A 168 13.01 -0.88 -0.34
N THR A 169 11.86 -0.84 -1.01
CA THR A 169 11.46 0.26 -1.91
C THR A 169 11.22 1.58 -1.16
N MET A 170 10.75 1.54 0.07
CA MET A 170 10.56 2.75 0.88
C MET A 170 11.88 3.43 1.27
N ARG A 171 12.96 2.67 1.43
CA ARG A 171 14.23 3.19 1.93
C ARG A 171 14.79 4.29 1.03
N GLY A 172 15.10 5.45 1.64
CA GLY A 172 15.66 6.62 0.95
C GLY A 172 14.64 7.46 0.18
N LYS A 173 13.37 7.06 0.15
CA LYS A 173 12.25 7.84 -0.41
C LYS A 173 11.74 8.87 0.58
N SER A 174 10.75 9.67 0.17
CA SER A 174 10.12 10.68 1.02
C SER A 174 8.61 10.48 1.10
N TYR A 175 8.03 10.94 2.18
CA TYR A 175 6.62 11.32 2.30
C TYR A 175 6.54 12.85 2.24
N LEU A 176 5.78 13.41 1.32
CA LEU A 176 5.64 14.85 1.16
C LEU A 176 4.34 15.36 1.79
N SER A 177 4.46 16.14 2.85
CA SER A 177 3.34 16.86 3.45
C SER A 177 3.17 18.22 2.78
N MET A 178 2.07 18.43 2.06
CA MET A 178 1.67 19.72 1.51
C MET A 178 0.70 20.39 2.47
N GLY A 179 1.22 21.34 3.26
CA GLY A 179 0.53 21.95 4.38
C GLY A 179 0.70 21.17 5.69
N SER A 180 -0.27 21.34 6.59
CA SER A 180 -0.25 20.78 7.94
C SER A 180 -1.45 19.83 8.17
N ALA A 181 -1.78 19.55 9.45
CA ALA A 181 -2.99 18.79 9.79
C ALA A 181 -4.25 19.58 9.45
N CYS A 182 -5.20 18.92 8.80
CA CYS A 182 -6.50 19.48 8.47
C CYS A 182 -7.39 19.53 9.71
N MET A 183 -8.08 20.65 9.91
CA MET A 183 -9.14 20.84 10.92
C MET A 183 -8.85 20.29 12.33
N GLY A 184 -7.57 20.18 12.70
CA GLY A 184 -7.17 19.66 14.01
C GLY A 184 -7.34 18.16 14.19
N ILE A 185 -7.37 17.37 13.10
CA ILE A 185 -7.42 15.91 13.16
C ILE A 185 -6.09 15.40 13.75
N ALA A 186 -6.05 15.25 15.07
CA ALA A 186 -4.82 14.89 15.79
C ALA A 186 -4.25 13.54 15.38
N GLY A 187 -5.09 12.59 15.01
CA GLY A 187 -4.68 11.25 14.54
C GLY A 187 -3.95 11.25 13.19
N SER A 188 -4.01 12.35 12.44
CA SER A 188 -3.29 12.50 11.17
C SER A 188 -1.85 13.00 11.35
N ILE A 189 -1.50 13.53 12.53
CA ILE A 189 -0.19 14.07 12.83
C ILE A 189 0.75 12.93 13.22
N VAL A 190 1.76 12.70 12.39
CA VAL A 190 2.78 11.68 12.62
C VAL A 190 4.11 12.36 12.93
N ASN A 191 4.82 11.88 13.96
CA ASN A 191 6.15 12.36 14.26
C ASN A 191 7.09 12.04 13.05
N PRO A 192 7.84 13.01 12.51
CA PRO A 192 8.81 12.79 11.43
C PRO A 192 9.79 11.64 11.70
N ASP A 193 10.21 11.44 12.93
CA ASP A 193 11.13 10.36 13.33
C ASP A 193 10.56 8.95 12.98
N PHE A 194 9.24 8.80 12.96
CA PHE A 194 8.62 7.54 12.53
C PHE A 194 9.01 7.15 11.10
N PHE A 195 8.99 8.10 10.18
CA PHE A 195 9.34 7.83 8.78
C PHE A 195 10.78 7.36 8.65
N GLN A 196 11.70 7.99 9.39
CA GLN A 196 13.09 7.61 9.38
C GLN A 196 13.34 6.28 10.11
N GLU A 197 12.88 6.16 11.35
CA GLU A 197 13.22 5.02 12.21
C GLU A 197 12.54 3.72 11.77
N TYR A 198 11.29 3.77 11.31
CA TYR A 198 10.52 2.57 10.93
C TYR A 198 10.55 2.30 9.42
N LEU A 199 10.52 3.32 8.58
CA LEU A 199 10.37 3.16 7.14
C LEU A 199 11.66 3.43 6.35
N GLY A 200 12.67 4.03 6.99
CA GLY A 200 13.89 4.50 6.30
C GLY A 200 13.61 5.63 5.30
N MET A 201 12.52 6.36 5.49
CA MET A 201 12.06 7.46 4.65
C MET A 201 12.34 8.82 5.28
N ARG A 202 12.31 9.87 4.45
CA ARG A 202 12.23 11.25 4.95
C ARG A 202 10.78 11.69 5.05
N ASN A 203 10.49 12.60 5.98
CA ASN A 203 9.26 13.38 5.96
C ASN A 203 9.62 14.81 5.55
N GLU A 204 9.19 15.19 4.34
CA GLU A 204 9.39 16.51 3.78
C GLU A 204 8.09 17.33 3.92
N SER A 205 8.21 18.64 4.05
CA SER A 205 7.05 19.53 4.16
C SER A 205 7.20 20.72 3.22
N VAL A 206 6.10 21.05 2.54
CA VAL A 206 5.98 22.21 1.66
C VAL A 206 4.83 23.08 2.15
N ASP A 207 5.09 24.39 2.29
CA ASP A 207 4.04 25.36 2.56
C ASP A 207 3.12 25.50 1.35
N LEU A 208 1.80 25.62 1.60
CA LEU A 208 0.81 25.72 0.52
C LEU A 208 0.97 26.97 -0.36
N THR A 209 1.65 28.00 0.14
CA THR A 209 2.00 29.17 -0.66
C THR A 209 2.91 28.86 -1.84
N GLU A 210 3.68 27.75 -1.78
CA GLU A 210 4.50 27.31 -2.90
C GLU A 210 3.66 26.89 -4.11
N ILE A 211 2.51 26.26 -3.91
CA ILE A 211 1.56 25.92 -4.98
C ILE A 211 1.08 27.23 -5.64
N ILE A 212 0.72 28.23 -4.84
CA ILE A 212 0.26 29.52 -5.34
C ILE A 212 1.37 30.29 -6.05
N ARG A 213 2.60 30.28 -5.52
CA ARG A 213 3.76 30.87 -6.18
C ARG A 213 3.97 30.25 -7.57
N ARG A 214 4.01 28.93 -7.66
CA ARG A 214 4.18 28.24 -8.95
C ARG A 214 3.06 28.56 -9.94
N MET A 215 1.81 28.61 -9.50
CA MET A 215 0.69 29.03 -10.35
C MET A 215 0.88 30.46 -10.87
N THR A 216 1.23 31.39 -9.97
CA THR A 216 1.31 32.82 -10.28
C THR A 216 2.48 33.15 -11.18
N GLU A 217 3.62 32.47 -10.98
CA GLU A 217 4.85 32.66 -11.75
C GLU A 217 4.91 31.78 -13.01
N GLY A 218 3.91 30.91 -13.24
CA GLY A 218 3.85 30.02 -14.40
C GLY A 218 4.90 28.89 -14.33
N ILE A 219 5.24 28.40 -13.13
CA ILE A 219 6.22 27.34 -12.90
C ILE A 219 5.52 25.99 -12.99
N TYR A 220 5.17 25.59 -14.19
CA TYR A 220 4.64 24.29 -14.59
C TYR A 220 4.86 24.11 -16.10
N ASP A 221 4.79 22.88 -16.61
CA ASP A 221 4.89 22.64 -18.05
C ASP A 221 3.59 23.08 -18.76
N PRO A 222 3.65 24.14 -19.60
CA PRO A 222 2.47 24.61 -20.32
C PRO A 222 1.95 23.60 -21.35
N VAL A 223 2.80 22.74 -21.90
CA VAL A 223 2.37 21.71 -22.87
C VAL A 223 1.59 20.62 -22.17
N GLU A 224 2.06 20.18 -21.00
CA GLU A 224 1.33 19.22 -20.18
C GLU A 224 0.00 19.82 -19.69
N TYR A 225 -0.01 21.08 -19.31
CA TYR A 225 -1.25 21.77 -18.92
C TYR A 225 -2.31 21.80 -20.03
N GLU A 226 -1.94 22.17 -21.26
CA GLU A 226 -2.88 22.17 -22.40
C GLU A 226 -3.43 20.77 -22.68
N LYS A 227 -2.58 19.75 -22.62
CA LYS A 227 -3.00 18.35 -22.77
C LYS A 227 -3.96 17.91 -21.66
N ALA A 228 -3.62 18.22 -20.41
CA ALA A 228 -4.45 17.91 -19.26
C ALA A 228 -5.81 18.60 -19.32
N MET A 229 -5.85 19.89 -19.70
CA MET A 229 -7.09 20.64 -19.85
C MET A 229 -7.97 20.12 -21.00
N ALA A 230 -7.37 19.74 -22.13
CA ALA A 230 -8.11 19.14 -23.24
C ALA A 230 -8.79 17.83 -22.80
N TRP A 231 -8.04 16.96 -22.14
CA TRP A 231 -8.56 15.70 -21.58
C TRP A 231 -9.63 15.94 -20.51
N THR A 232 -9.41 16.90 -19.61
CA THR A 232 -10.38 17.25 -18.55
C THR A 232 -11.70 17.77 -19.15
N ARG A 233 -11.62 18.59 -20.19
CA ARG A 233 -12.82 19.05 -20.91
C ARG A 233 -13.61 17.89 -21.52
N GLU A 234 -12.91 16.92 -22.11
CA GLU A 234 -13.53 15.77 -22.77
C GLU A 234 -14.15 14.78 -21.78
N HIS A 235 -13.46 14.48 -20.68
CA HIS A 235 -13.79 13.34 -19.81
C HIS A 235 -14.38 13.75 -18.45
N CYS A 236 -14.06 14.93 -17.93
CA CYS A 236 -14.55 15.37 -16.61
C CYS A 236 -15.66 16.41 -16.73
N MET A 237 -15.44 17.49 -17.50
CA MET A 237 -16.41 18.56 -17.63
C MET A 237 -17.68 18.13 -18.39
N THR A 238 -17.59 17.14 -19.28
CA THR A 238 -18.77 16.53 -19.93
C THR A 238 -19.60 15.67 -18.97
N ASN A 239 -19.02 15.24 -17.86
CA ASN A 239 -19.66 14.47 -16.79
C ASN A 239 -19.93 15.34 -15.54
N GLU A 240 -20.01 16.67 -15.70
CA GLU A 240 -20.38 17.58 -14.62
C GLU A 240 -21.86 17.38 -14.25
N GLY A 241 -22.11 17.14 -12.96
CA GLY A 241 -23.45 17.03 -12.41
C GLY A 241 -24.08 18.40 -12.14
N GLU A 242 -25.42 18.40 -11.96
CA GLU A 242 -26.12 19.60 -11.49
C GLU A 242 -25.59 20.01 -10.11
N ASP A 243 -25.60 21.32 -9.84
CA ASP A 243 -25.21 21.85 -8.52
C ASP A 243 -26.33 21.60 -7.49
N ILE A 244 -26.31 20.39 -6.91
CA ILE A 244 -27.30 19.93 -5.92
C ILE A 244 -26.90 20.28 -4.47
N ALA A 245 -25.67 20.70 -4.24
CA ALA A 245 -25.14 20.99 -2.91
C ALA A 245 -25.32 22.47 -2.52
N ASN A 246 -25.29 23.37 -3.48
CA ASN A 246 -25.27 24.79 -3.22
C ASN A 246 -26.65 25.45 -3.39
N ARG A 247 -27.00 26.35 -2.46
CA ARG A 247 -28.16 27.23 -2.66
C ARG A 247 -27.87 28.19 -3.81
N PRO A 248 -28.91 28.69 -4.51
CA PRO A 248 -28.73 29.57 -5.68
C PRO A 248 -27.81 30.78 -5.45
N GLU A 249 -27.86 31.36 -4.26
CA GLU A 249 -27.04 32.52 -3.90
C GLU A 249 -25.56 32.18 -3.65
N LYS A 250 -25.24 30.91 -3.50
CA LYS A 250 -23.87 30.40 -3.33
C LYS A 250 -23.33 29.70 -4.57
N ALA A 251 -24.18 29.30 -5.51
CA ALA A 251 -23.79 28.64 -6.72
C ALA A 251 -22.85 29.53 -7.56
N LYS A 252 -21.81 28.93 -8.13
CA LYS A 252 -20.90 29.63 -9.06
C LYS A 252 -21.50 29.75 -10.45
N THR A 253 -21.19 30.84 -11.15
CA THR A 253 -21.50 30.97 -12.58
C THR A 253 -20.69 29.99 -13.42
N ARG A 254 -21.02 29.84 -14.72
CA ARG A 254 -20.24 28.95 -15.62
C ARG A 254 -18.78 29.41 -15.69
N GLU A 255 -18.55 30.70 -15.86
CA GLU A 255 -17.21 31.30 -15.93
C GLU A 255 -16.39 30.98 -14.67
N GLN A 256 -17.00 31.15 -13.51
CA GLN A 256 -16.33 30.83 -12.23
C GLN A 256 -16.03 29.32 -12.07
N LYS A 257 -16.86 28.45 -12.61
CA LYS A 257 -16.62 27.02 -12.65
C LYS A 257 -15.49 26.66 -13.61
N ASP A 258 -15.42 27.34 -14.76
CA ASP A 258 -14.33 27.15 -15.73
C ASP A 258 -12.99 27.61 -15.14
N GLU A 259 -12.96 28.72 -14.38
CA GLU A 259 -11.79 29.15 -13.61
C GLU A 259 -11.37 28.10 -12.56
N ASP A 260 -12.34 27.47 -11.88
CA ASP A 260 -12.06 26.39 -10.92
C ASP A 260 -11.41 25.19 -11.63
N TRP A 261 -11.91 24.76 -12.79
CA TRP A 261 -11.31 23.68 -13.56
C TRP A 261 -9.86 23.98 -13.97
N GLU A 262 -9.60 25.19 -14.49
CA GLU A 262 -8.23 25.61 -14.82
C GLU A 262 -7.31 25.60 -13.61
N PHE A 263 -7.81 26.06 -12.46
CA PHE A 263 -7.05 26.10 -11.22
C PHE A 263 -6.68 24.70 -10.73
N ILE A 264 -7.65 23.78 -10.63
CA ILE A 264 -7.42 22.44 -10.06
C ILE A 264 -6.55 21.56 -10.97
N VAL A 265 -6.61 21.75 -12.29
CA VAL A 265 -5.71 21.06 -13.24
C VAL A 265 -4.27 21.56 -13.08
N LYS A 266 -4.04 22.89 -13.00
CA LYS A 266 -2.71 23.45 -12.69
C LYS A 266 -2.19 22.95 -11.36
N MET A 267 -3.06 22.93 -10.34
CA MET A 267 -2.73 22.44 -9.01
C MET A 267 -2.23 20.99 -9.05
N MET A 268 -2.92 20.10 -9.77
CA MET A 268 -2.51 18.70 -9.90
C MET A 268 -1.10 18.55 -10.51
N ILE A 269 -0.82 19.27 -11.61
CA ILE A 269 0.49 19.24 -12.25
C ILE A 269 1.58 19.71 -11.29
N ILE A 270 1.35 20.82 -10.60
CA ILE A 270 2.30 21.38 -9.62
C ILE A 270 2.53 20.40 -8.47
N MET A 271 1.48 19.79 -7.93
CA MET A 271 1.60 18.79 -6.84
C MET A 271 2.39 17.57 -7.28
N LYS A 272 2.17 17.07 -8.50
CA LYS A 272 2.94 15.98 -9.10
C LYS A 272 4.42 16.36 -9.25
N ASP A 273 4.70 17.55 -9.76
CA ASP A 273 6.07 18.06 -9.91
C ASP A 273 6.77 18.27 -8.57
N LEU A 274 6.06 18.72 -7.54
CA LEU A 274 6.58 18.79 -6.17
C LEU A 274 6.99 17.41 -5.65
N MET A 275 6.19 16.38 -5.89
CA MET A 275 6.50 15.03 -5.43
C MET A 275 7.67 14.39 -6.18
N HIS A 276 7.62 14.38 -7.50
CA HIS A 276 8.51 13.56 -8.34
C HIS A 276 9.62 14.37 -9.01
N GLY A 277 9.46 15.69 -9.11
CA GLY A 277 10.25 16.55 -9.99
C GLY A 277 9.79 16.46 -11.45
N ASN A 278 10.28 17.41 -12.27
CA ASN A 278 9.97 17.48 -13.69
C ASN A 278 11.16 18.08 -14.45
N PRO A 279 11.93 17.27 -15.19
CA PRO A 279 13.09 17.77 -15.97
C PRO A 279 12.73 18.86 -16.98
N ARG A 280 11.48 18.90 -17.45
CA ARG A 280 11.01 19.95 -18.36
C ARG A 280 11.07 21.34 -17.74
N LEU A 281 10.89 21.45 -16.42
CA LEU A 281 11.02 22.73 -15.70
C LEU A 281 12.44 23.27 -15.78
N GLU A 282 13.49 22.42 -15.78
CA GLU A 282 14.88 22.86 -15.97
C GLU A 282 15.09 23.50 -17.35
N GLU A 283 14.51 22.91 -18.40
CA GLU A 283 14.54 23.46 -19.75
C GLU A 283 13.82 24.81 -19.86
N LEU A 284 12.78 25.02 -19.04
CA LEU A 284 12.05 26.28 -18.93
C LEU A 284 12.74 27.34 -18.05
N GLY A 285 13.88 26.98 -17.43
CA GLY A 285 14.69 27.87 -16.60
C GLY A 285 14.48 27.73 -15.09
N PHE A 286 13.60 26.83 -14.64
CA PHE A 286 13.26 26.58 -13.23
C PHE A 286 14.03 25.37 -12.68
N LYS A 287 15.36 25.52 -12.54
CA LYS A 287 16.27 24.42 -12.18
C LYS A 287 16.02 23.85 -10.80
N GLU A 288 15.71 24.70 -9.83
CA GLU A 288 15.45 24.29 -8.46
C GLU A 288 14.12 23.52 -8.38
N GLU A 289 13.08 24.04 -9.00
CA GLU A 289 11.75 23.47 -9.00
C GLU A 289 11.65 22.16 -9.80
N ALA A 290 12.57 21.93 -10.72
CA ALA A 290 12.63 20.69 -11.51
C ALA A 290 13.00 19.45 -10.69
N ILE A 291 13.66 19.61 -9.52
CA ILE A 291 14.22 18.48 -8.76
C ILE A 291 13.14 17.66 -8.05
N GLY A 292 12.11 18.29 -7.47
CA GLY A 292 11.10 17.62 -6.65
C GLY A 292 11.65 17.09 -5.32
N HIS A 293 10.82 16.29 -4.61
CA HIS A 293 11.13 15.78 -3.26
C HIS A 293 11.37 14.27 -3.19
N ASN A 294 11.51 13.57 -4.33
CA ASN A 294 11.65 12.10 -4.40
C ASN A 294 10.59 11.37 -3.54
N ALA A 295 9.35 11.89 -3.55
CA ALA A 295 8.27 11.38 -2.73
C ALA A 295 7.60 10.17 -3.39
N ILE A 296 7.41 9.09 -2.61
CA ILE A 296 6.67 7.89 -3.02
C ILE A 296 5.22 7.93 -2.51
N ALA A 297 4.96 8.79 -1.54
CA ALA A 297 3.65 9.11 -1.03
C ALA A 297 3.64 10.54 -0.50
N GLY A 298 2.45 11.10 -0.35
CA GLY A 298 2.28 12.42 0.23
C GLY A 298 0.88 12.64 0.76
N GLY A 299 0.61 13.84 1.21
CA GLY A 299 -0.71 14.28 1.63
C GLY A 299 -0.90 15.78 1.39
N PHE A 300 -2.13 16.16 1.10
CA PHE A 300 -2.52 17.54 0.93
C PHE A 300 -3.50 17.95 2.03
N GLN A 301 -3.26 19.10 2.68
CA GLN A 301 -4.06 19.56 3.82
C GLN A 301 -5.56 19.66 3.48
N GLY A 302 -5.92 20.04 2.26
CA GLY A 302 -7.28 20.03 1.76
C GLY A 302 -8.16 21.08 2.42
N GLN A 303 -9.08 20.62 3.25
CA GLN A 303 -10.15 21.44 3.82
C GLN A 303 -9.65 22.52 4.77
N ARG A 304 -10.45 23.60 4.88
CA ARG A 304 -10.22 24.80 5.71
C ARG A 304 -8.90 25.50 5.44
N GLN A 305 -8.79 26.75 5.75
CA GLN A 305 -7.69 27.65 5.39
C GLN A 305 -7.46 27.69 3.86
N TRP A 306 -6.99 26.61 3.23
CA TRP A 306 -6.87 26.56 1.78
C TRP A 306 -8.23 26.76 1.08
N THR A 307 -9.20 25.92 1.38
CA THR A 307 -10.53 25.96 0.75
C THR A 307 -11.42 27.11 1.23
N ASP A 308 -10.96 27.91 2.17
CA ASP A 308 -11.59 29.19 2.49
C ASP A 308 -11.38 30.23 1.38
N PHE A 309 -10.30 30.08 0.57
CA PHE A 309 -9.91 31.02 -0.49
C PHE A 309 -9.84 30.37 -1.88
N TYR A 310 -9.34 29.15 -1.98
CA TYR A 310 -9.02 28.48 -3.23
C TYR A 310 -9.91 27.26 -3.47
N PRO A 311 -10.04 26.81 -4.73
CA PRO A 311 -10.72 25.55 -5.05
C PRO A 311 -10.16 24.37 -4.25
N ASN A 312 -11.02 23.37 -3.97
CA ASN A 312 -10.63 22.19 -3.19
C ASN A 312 -9.58 21.31 -3.90
N GLY A 313 -9.01 20.36 -3.17
CA GLY A 313 -8.03 19.41 -3.68
C GLY A 313 -8.62 18.11 -4.22
N ASP A 314 -9.94 17.98 -4.31
CA ASP A 314 -10.59 16.69 -4.60
C ASP A 314 -10.21 16.14 -5.98
N TYR A 315 -10.15 16.99 -7.01
CA TYR A 315 -9.73 16.57 -8.35
C TYR A 315 -8.27 16.09 -8.38
N PRO A 316 -7.24 16.85 -7.92
CA PRO A 316 -5.88 16.37 -7.89
C PRO A 316 -5.71 15.12 -7.00
N GLU A 317 -6.34 15.07 -5.82
CA GLU A 317 -6.26 13.90 -4.94
C GLU A 317 -6.90 12.66 -5.57
N ALA A 318 -8.04 12.79 -6.22
CA ALA A 318 -8.69 11.69 -6.92
C ALA A 318 -7.83 11.19 -8.09
N LEU A 319 -7.42 12.08 -9.02
CA LEU A 319 -6.69 11.67 -10.21
C LEU A 319 -5.27 11.21 -9.91
N MET A 320 -4.55 11.80 -8.94
CA MET A 320 -3.21 11.30 -8.58
C MET A 320 -3.28 9.86 -8.09
N ASN A 321 -4.26 9.51 -7.27
CA ASN A 321 -4.47 8.14 -6.79
C ASN A 321 -5.02 7.17 -7.85
N THR A 322 -5.48 7.67 -9.00
CA THR A 322 -6.04 6.87 -10.10
C THR A 322 -4.94 6.25 -10.95
N SER A 323 -5.18 5.06 -11.51
CA SER A 323 -4.24 4.32 -12.36
C SER A 323 -4.15 4.83 -13.80
N PHE A 324 -4.71 5.98 -14.10
CA PHE A 324 -4.64 6.65 -15.41
C PHE A 324 -4.81 8.18 -15.29
N ASP A 325 -4.36 8.90 -16.32
CA ASP A 325 -4.61 10.33 -16.51
C ASP A 325 -4.59 10.67 -18.02
N TRP A 326 -4.39 11.93 -18.35
CA TRP A 326 -4.28 12.41 -19.73
C TRP A 326 -3.09 11.81 -20.53
N ASN A 327 -2.20 11.08 -19.88
CA ASN A 327 -1.11 10.35 -20.53
C ASN A 327 -1.46 8.87 -20.75
N GLY A 328 -2.65 8.43 -20.40
CA GLY A 328 -3.10 7.04 -20.43
C GLY A 328 -2.87 6.34 -19.09
N ALA A 329 -2.86 5.00 -19.10
CA ALA A 329 -2.63 4.19 -17.90
C ALA A 329 -1.23 4.45 -17.32
N ARG A 330 -1.15 4.64 -16.01
CA ARG A 330 0.08 4.94 -15.27
C ARG A 330 0.02 4.45 -13.84
N GLU A 331 1.19 4.32 -13.20
CA GLU A 331 1.29 4.05 -11.77
C GLU A 331 0.53 5.11 -10.95
N PRO A 332 -0.34 4.69 -10.00
CA PRO A 332 -1.00 5.61 -9.06
C PRO A 332 0.03 6.36 -8.20
N ILE A 333 -0.21 7.64 -7.99
CA ILE A 333 0.61 8.49 -7.11
C ILE A 333 -0.12 8.60 -5.78
N ILE A 334 0.43 8.03 -4.73
CA ILE A 334 -0.23 7.95 -3.43
C ILE A 334 -0.27 9.32 -2.76
N LEU A 335 -1.49 9.85 -2.63
CA LEU A 335 -1.74 11.15 -2.02
C LEU A 335 -2.91 11.04 -1.03
N ALA A 336 -2.62 11.28 0.25
CA ALA A 336 -3.63 11.22 1.31
C ALA A 336 -4.43 12.53 1.39
N THR A 337 -5.74 12.40 1.41
CA THR A 337 -6.66 13.49 1.72
C THR A 337 -6.41 14.02 3.13
N GLU A 338 -6.63 15.33 3.32
CA GLU A 338 -6.49 16.02 4.62
C GLU A 338 -5.10 15.88 5.25
N ASN A 339 -4.08 15.54 4.44
CA ASN A 339 -2.72 15.22 4.87
C ASN A 339 -2.71 14.23 6.05
N ASP A 340 -3.63 13.25 6.02
CA ASP A 340 -3.61 12.18 7.02
C ASP A 340 -2.47 11.21 6.75
N ALA A 341 -1.31 11.52 7.33
CA ALA A 341 -0.10 10.76 7.12
C ALA A 341 -0.20 9.29 7.59
N GLY A 342 -0.97 9.01 8.63
CA GLY A 342 -1.24 7.63 9.07
C GLY A 342 -2.01 6.82 8.03
N ASN A 343 -3.01 7.43 7.40
CA ASN A 343 -3.75 6.79 6.31
C ASN A 343 -2.93 6.75 5.01
N GLY A 344 -2.14 7.79 4.74
CA GLY A 344 -1.23 7.84 3.59
C GLY A 344 -0.17 6.74 3.62
N VAL A 345 0.38 6.43 4.81
CA VAL A 345 1.31 5.29 4.98
C VAL A 345 0.57 3.96 4.82
N ALA A 346 -0.67 3.83 5.29
CA ALA A 346 -1.48 2.63 5.04
C ALA A 346 -1.76 2.43 3.54
N MET A 347 -2.08 3.51 2.80
CA MET A 347 -2.20 3.48 1.33
C MET A 347 -0.89 3.07 0.66
N LEU A 348 0.24 3.60 1.13
CA LEU A 348 1.57 3.24 0.61
C LEU A 348 1.88 1.76 0.84
N PHE A 349 1.64 1.21 2.03
CA PHE A 349 1.84 -0.22 2.31
C PHE A 349 0.99 -1.08 1.37
N ASN A 350 -0.27 -0.74 1.24
CA ASN A 350 -1.18 -1.43 0.33
C ASN A 350 -0.70 -1.37 -1.12
N HIS A 351 -0.33 -0.18 -1.61
CA HIS A 351 0.15 0.02 -2.98
C HIS A 351 1.43 -0.77 -3.26
N LEU A 352 2.41 -0.73 -2.35
CA LEU A 352 3.66 -1.48 -2.50
C LEU A 352 3.46 -3.00 -2.49
N LEU A 353 2.44 -3.51 -1.80
CA LEU A 353 2.10 -4.93 -1.78
C LEU A 353 1.27 -5.36 -3.00
N THR A 354 0.40 -4.49 -3.51
CA THR A 354 -0.59 -4.87 -4.52
C THR A 354 -0.32 -4.29 -5.90
N GLY A 355 0.48 -3.23 -6.04
CA GLY A 355 0.68 -2.49 -7.28
C GLY A 355 -0.59 -1.81 -7.82
N ARG A 356 -1.64 -1.63 -6.99
CA ARG A 356 -2.95 -1.11 -7.38
C ARG A 356 -3.22 0.27 -6.80
N ALA A 357 -4.18 0.96 -7.38
CA ALA A 357 -4.77 2.17 -6.83
C ALA A 357 -5.41 1.91 -5.46
N GLN A 358 -5.51 2.96 -4.62
CA GLN A 358 -6.00 2.85 -3.25
C GLN A 358 -7.18 3.80 -3.02
N ILE A 359 -8.23 3.31 -2.36
CA ILE A 359 -9.35 4.14 -1.94
C ILE A 359 -9.01 4.77 -0.58
N PHE A 360 -9.08 6.08 -0.50
CA PHE A 360 -9.10 6.79 0.79
C PHE A 360 -10.54 6.96 1.24
N SER A 361 -10.88 6.65 2.48
CA SER A 361 -12.25 6.75 2.98
C SER A 361 -12.36 7.32 4.37
N ASP A 362 -13.41 8.12 4.61
CA ASP A 362 -13.98 8.33 5.93
C ASP A 362 -14.73 7.06 6.35
N VAL A 363 -14.44 6.55 7.53
CA VAL A 363 -15.22 5.47 8.17
C VAL A 363 -16.39 6.14 8.88
N ARG A 364 -17.51 6.34 8.13
CA ARG A 364 -18.53 7.31 8.52
C ARG A 364 -19.62 6.74 9.43
N THR A 365 -20.28 5.67 9.05
CA THR A 365 -21.47 5.21 9.76
C THR A 365 -21.64 3.69 9.66
N TYR A 366 -21.94 3.07 10.79
CA TYR A 366 -22.51 1.73 10.81
C TYR A 366 -24.03 1.80 10.64
N TRP A 367 -24.55 1.10 9.65
CA TRP A 367 -25.97 0.89 9.44
C TRP A 367 -26.37 -0.52 9.86
N SER A 368 -27.09 -0.63 10.97
CA SER A 368 -27.67 -1.93 11.37
C SER A 368 -28.81 -2.32 10.45
N PRO A 369 -29.10 -3.64 10.28
CA PRO A 369 -30.25 -4.11 9.50
C PRO A 369 -31.58 -3.48 9.96
N GLU A 370 -31.78 -3.32 11.26
CA GLU A 370 -32.97 -2.71 11.84
C GLU A 370 -33.08 -1.21 11.50
N ALA A 371 -31.96 -0.49 11.51
CA ALA A 371 -31.93 0.91 11.13
C ALA A 371 -32.25 1.10 9.66
N VAL A 372 -31.66 0.27 8.78
CA VAL A 372 -31.95 0.29 7.35
C VAL A 372 -33.44 0.02 7.11
N LYS A 373 -33.99 -1.04 7.69
CA LYS A 373 -35.42 -1.37 7.55
C LYS A 373 -36.33 -0.25 8.06
N ARG A 374 -36.02 0.34 9.21
CA ARG A 374 -36.80 1.46 9.78
C ARG A 374 -36.80 2.70 8.89
N VAL A 375 -35.66 2.98 8.23
CA VAL A 375 -35.46 4.21 7.46
C VAL A 375 -35.94 4.06 6.01
N THR A 376 -35.78 2.87 5.42
CA THR A 376 -36.02 2.63 3.99
C THR A 376 -37.24 1.75 3.71
N GLY A 377 -37.72 1.02 4.72
CA GLY A 377 -38.75 -0.02 4.56
C GLY A 377 -38.23 -1.33 3.96
N LYS A 378 -36.94 -1.41 3.62
CA LYS A 378 -36.32 -2.57 2.95
C LYS A 378 -35.30 -3.25 3.86
N GLU A 379 -34.98 -4.51 3.56
CA GLU A 379 -34.02 -5.31 4.30
C GLU A 379 -32.68 -5.42 3.53
N LEU A 380 -31.57 -5.44 4.28
CA LEU A 380 -30.28 -5.83 3.74
C LEU A 380 -30.22 -7.34 3.50
N THR A 381 -29.57 -7.75 2.42
CA THR A 381 -29.49 -9.16 2.01
C THR A 381 -28.06 -9.59 1.70
N GLY A 382 -27.84 -10.90 1.54
CA GLY A 382 -26.52 -11.44 1.18
C GLY A 382 -25.44 -11.08 2.21
N ARG A 383 -24.28 -10.63 1.74
CA ARG A 383 -23.16 -10.22 2.61
C ARG A 383 -23.48 -8.98 3.47
N ALA A 384 -24.46 -8.17 3.05
CA ALA A 384 -24.92 -6.99 3.79
C ALA A 384 -25.90 -7.34 4.93
N ALA A 385 -26.42 -8.56 5.01
CA ALA A 385 -27.52 -8.94 5.93
C ALA A 385 -27.21 -8.67 7.41
N GLY A 386 -25.94 -8.69 7.81
CA GLY A 386 -25.49 -8.36 9.19
C GLY A 386 -25.27 -6.88 9.48
N GLY A 387 -25.57 -6.01 8.51
CA GLY A 387 -25.27 -4.58 8.56
C GLY A 387 -24.13 -4.20 7.61
N ILE A 388 -23.95 -2.90 7.44
CA ILE A 388 -22.94 -2.34 6.52
C ILE A 388 -22.23 -1.15 7.17
N ILE A 389 -20.98 -0.93 6.78
CA ILE A 389 -20.24 0.29 7.09
C ILE A 389 -20.27 1.19 5.87
N HIS A 390 -20.69 2.43 6.06
CA HIS A 390 -20.64 3.47 5.06
C HIS A 390 -19.24 4.08 5.04
N LEU A 391 -18.55 3.86 3.94
CA LEU A 391 -17.26 4.45 3.64
C LEU A 391 -17.46 5.52 2.56
N ILE A 392 -17.08 6.75 2.88
CA ILE A 392 -17.28 7.92 2.01
C ILE A 392 -16.02 8.79 2.10
N ASN A 393 -15.76 9.56 1.07
CA ASN A 393 -14.72 10.58 1.13
C ASN A 393 -15.25 11.91 0.56
N SER A 394 -14.51 12.98 0.74
CA SER A 394 -14.87 14.32 0.24
C SER A 394 -14.63 14.49 -1.28
N GLY A 395 -14.91 13.47 -2.07
CA GLY A 395 -14.70 13.47 -3.52
C GLY A 395 -13.26 13.33 -3.97
N ALA A 396 -12.39 12.89 -3.07
CA ALA A 396 -10.94 12.83 -3.25
C ALA A 396 -10.37 11.40 -3.32
N THR A 397 -11.15 10.43 -3.76
CA THR A 397 -10.68 9.05 -3.88
C THR A 397 -10.49 8.61 -5.34
N THR A 398 -9.63 7.61 -5.55
CA THR A 398 -9.33 7.06 -6.89
C THR A 398 -10.57 6.67 -7.69
N LEU A 399 -10.59 6.95 -8.99
CA LEU A 399 -11.69 6.55 -9.89
C LEU A 399 -11.75 5.04 -10.11
N ASP A 400 -10.63 4.32 -9.95
CA ASP A 400 -10.59 2.84 -9.92
C ASP A 400 -11.51 2.27 -8.85
N GLY A 401 -11.71 3.02 -7.76
CA GLY A 401 -12.58 2.68 -6.64
C GLY A 401 -14.06 2.51 -7.01
N SER A 402 -14.48 2.99 -8.18
CA SER A 402 -15.81 2.69 -8.73
C SER A 402 -16.02 1.20 -8.96
N GLY A 403 -14.94 0.42 -9.16
CA GLY A 403 -15.01 -0.98 -9.55
C GLY A 403 -15.66 -1.19 -10.93
N ALA A 404 -15.59 -0.17 -11.80
CA ALA A 404 -16.17 -0.22 -13.14
C ALA A 404 -15.36 -1.11 -14.10
N ALA A 405 -14.05 -1.27 -13.89
CA ALA A 405 -13.26 -2.25 -14.59
C ALA A 405 -13.70 -3.67 -14.22
N SER A 406 -13.52 -4.62 -15.13
CA SER A 406 -13.95 -6.01 -14.91
C SER A 406 -12.83 -7.00 -15.24
N ASP A 407 -12.83 -8.15 -14.52
CA ASP A 407 -12.02 -9.30 -14.89
C ASP A 407 -12.62 -10.05 -16.11
N ALA A 408 -12.00 -11.15 -16.51
CA ALA A 408 -12.46 -11.97 -17.65
C ALA A 408 -13.85 -12.58 -17.44
N GLU A 409 -14.27 -12.78 -16.21
CA GLU A 409 -15.57 -13.32 -15.80
C GLU A 409 -16.63 -12.21 -15.62
N GLY A 410 -16.27 -10.93 -15.74
CA GLY A 410 -17.15 -9.77 -15.60
C GLY A 410 -17.33 -9.29 -14.16
N ASN A 411 -16.56 -9.82 -13.20
CA ASN A 411 -16.58 -9.33 -11.83
C ASN A 411 -15.89 -7.98 -11.70
N PRO A 412 -16.35 -7.09 -10.80
CA PRO A 412 -15.70 -5.82 -10.56
C PRO A 412 -14.30 -6.02 -9.95
N ILE A 413 -13.34 -5.24 -10.45
CA ILE A 413 -11.94 -5.32 -10.05
C ILE A 413 -11.28 -3.93 -10.06
N MET A 414 -10.29 -3.72 -9.21
CA MET A 414 -9.31 -2.64 -9.40
C MET A 414 -8.06 -3.27 -10.02
N LYS A 415 -7.83 -3.01 -11.31
CA LYS A 415 -6.71 -3.60 -12.07
C LYS A 415 -5.37 -2.95 -11.71
N HIS A 416 -4.28 -3.62 -12.04
CA HIS A 416 -2.98 -2.95 -12.14
C HIS A 416 -3.00 -1.99 -13.33
N PHE A 417 -2.27 -0.88 -13.24
CA PHE A 417 -2.28 0.10 -14.34
C PHE A 417 -1.77 -0.51 -15.67
N TRP A 418 -0.83 -1.45 -15.62
CA TRP A 418 -0.32 -2.13 -16.82
C TRP A 418 -1.28 -3.16 -17.42
N GLU A 419 -2.40 -3.44 -16.76
CA GLU A 419 -3.49 -4.30 -17.24
C GLU A 419 -4.72 -3.48 -17.67
N MET A 420 -4.72 -2.15 -17.42
CA MET A 420 -5.82 -1.27 -17.79
C MET A 420 -5.91 -1.13 -19.31
N THR A 421 -7.10 -1.37 -19.87
CA THR A 421 -7.41 -1.08 -21.27
C THR A 421 -8.10 0.27 -21.41
N ASP A 422 -8.20 0.79 -22.64
CA ASP A 422 -8.96 2.02 -22.91
C ASP A 422 -10.43 1.87 -22.51
N GLU A 423 -11.01 0.66 -22.64
CA GLU A 423 -12.38 0.36 -22.24
C GLU A 423 -12.54 0.42 -20.70
N ASP A 424 -11.53 -0.04 -19.94
CA ASP A 424 -11.54 0.06 -18.47
C ASP A 424 -11.46 1.53 -18.01
N VAL A 425 -10.59 2.31 -18.64
CA VAL A 425 -10.46 3.76 -18.39
C VAL A 425 -11.78 4.45 -18.66
N ASP A 426 -12.37 4.21 -19.83
CA ASP A 426 -13.67 4.74 -20.23
C ASP A 426 -14.79 4.34 -19.25
N ALA A 427 -14.78 3.11 -18.76
CA ALA A 427 -15.77 2.64 -17.79
C ALA A 427 -15.66 3.39 -16.46
N CYS A 428 -14.45 3.60 -15.94
CA CYS A 428 -14.20 4.37 -14.71
C CYS A 428 -14.62 5.84 -14.87
N LEU A 429 -14.29 6.45 -16.02
CA LEU A 429 -14.69 7.83 -16.32
C LEU A 429 -16.21 7.98 -16.42
N LYS A 430 -16.89 7.07 -17.10
CA LYS A 430 -18.37 7.07 -17.24
C LYS A 430 -19.09 6.79 -15.92
N ALA A 431 -18.47 6.04 -15.02
CA ALA A 431 -19.03 5.79 -13.69
C ALA A 431 -18.90 6.99 -12.75
N THR A 432 -18.07 7.98 -13.10
CA THR A 432 -17.75 9.13 -12.25
C THR A 432 -18.49 10.37 -12.72
N THR A 433 -19.22 11.03 -11.80
CA THR A 433 -19.81 12.36 -11.99
C THR A 433 -19.01 13.38 -11.20
N TRP A 434 -18.79 14.56 -11.77
CA TRP A 434 -18.09 15.66 -11.11
C TRP A 434 -19.10 16.72 -10.65
N TYR A 435 -19.31 16.83 -9.34
CA TYR A 435 -20.20 17.82 -8.77
C TYR A 435 -19.46 19.09 -8.36
N PRO A 436 -20.05 20.29 -8.59
CA PRO A 436 -19.56 21.50 -7.96
C PRO A 436 -19.46 21.32 -6.44
N ALA A 437 -18.31 21.66 -5.87
CA ALA A 437 -18.03 21.46 -4.45
C ALA A 437 -19.04 22.22 -3.57
N ASN A 438 -19.45 21.60 -2.47
CA ASN A 438 -20.33 22.21 -1.48
C ASN A 438 -19.64 23.40 -0.80
N ARG A 439 -20.09 24.63 -1.10
CA ARG A 439 -19.48 25.88 -0.61
C ARG A 439 -19.75 26.19 0.87
N ASP A 440 -20.53 25.37 1.55
CA ASP A 440 -20.60 25.41 3.01
C ASP A 440 -19.33 24.81 3.65
N TYR A 441 -18.68 23.86 2.95
CA TYR A 441 -17.41 23.25 3.34
C TYR A 441 -16.22 23.85 2.59
N PHE A 442 -16.33 24.02 1.27
CA PHE A 442 -15.29 24.49 0.35
C PHE A 442 -15.63 25.87 -0.19
N ARG A 443 -15.39 26.94 0.59
CA ARG A 443 -15.77 28.32 0.23
C ARG A 443 -15.15 28.80 -1.09
N GLY A 444 -13.94 28.34 -1.39
CA GLY A 444 -13.23 28.62 -2.64
C GLY A 444 -13.85 27.96 -3.87
N GLY A 445 -14.63 26.92 -3.70
CA GLY A 445 -15.23 26.14 -4.80
C GLY A 445 -14.43 24.93 -5.19
N GLY A 446 -14.40 24.58 -6.47
CA GLY A 446 -13.80 23.40 -7.04
C GLY A 446 -14.83 22.33 -7.38
N PHE A 447 -14.38 21.10 -7.56
CA PHE A 447 -15.21 19.96 -7.95
C PHE A 447 -14.87 18.74 -7.12
N SER A 448 -15.89 17.92 -6.83
CA SER A 448 -15.78 16.64 -6.14
C SER A 448 -16.20 15.50 -7.06
N SER A 449 -15.46 14.41 -7.10
CA SER A 449 -15.87 13.20 -7.81
C SER A 449 -16.96 12.48 -7.02
N ASN A 450 -17.88 11.82 -7.74
CA ASN A 450 -18.91 10.98 -7.16
C ASN A 450 -19.09 9.72 -7.97
N PHE A 451 -19.16 8.58 -7.29
CA PHE A 451 -19.55 7.28 -7.83
C PHE A 451 -20.04 6.38 -6.70
N LEU A 452 -20.77 5.34 -7.05
CA LEU A 452 -21.07 4.22 -6.17
C LEU A 452 -20.16 3.05 -6.51
N THR A 453 -19.33 2.61 -5.55
CA THR A 453 -18.49 1.44 -5.72
C THR A 453 -19.34 0.18 -5.96
N ARG A 454 -19.05 -0.57 -7.03
CA ARG A 454 -19.71 -1.84 -7.32
C ARG A 454 -19.42 -2.86 -6.21
N GLY A 455 -20.47 -3.59 -5.82
CA GLY A 455 -20.35 -4.68 -4.85
C GLY A 455 -19.72 -5.93 -5.41
N GLY A 456 -19.12 -6.73 -4.54
CA GLY A 456 -18.52 -8.03 -4.87
C GLY A 456 -16.99 -8.06 -4.84
N MET A 457 -16.31 -6.92 -4.82
CA MET A 457 -14.85 -6.89 -4.70
C MET A 457 -14.41 -7.38 -3.32
N PRO A 458 -13.48 -8.36 -3.24
CA PRO A 458 -12.75 -8.62 -2.00
C PRO A 458 -11.85 -7.41 -1.73
N VAL A 459 -11.87 -6.90 -0.50
CA VAL A 459 -11.08 -5.72 -0.12
C VAL A 459 -10.53 -5.87 1.30
N THR A 460 -9.46 -5.15 1.57
CA THR A 460 -8.89 -4.99 2.91
C THR A 460 -8.89 -3.50 3.28
N MET A 461 -9.57 -3.14 4.36
CA MET A 461 -9.52 -1.81 4.96
C MET A 461 -8.38 -1.77 5.97
N VAL A 462 -7.53 -0.75 5.91
CA VAL A 462 -6.26 -0.66 6.66
C VAL A 462 -6.10 0.73 7.27
N ARG A 463 -5.54 0.79 8.47
CA ARG A 463 -5.18 2.06 9.13
C ARG A 463 -3.90 1.91 9.95
N LEU A 464 -2.99 2.88 9.84
CA LEU A 464 -1.85 3.03 10.75
C LEU A 464 -2.19 4.09 11.80
N ASN A 465 -2.05 3.72 13.06
CA ASN A 465 -2.22 4.62 14.21
C ASN A 465 -0.93 4.72 15.02
N HIS A 466 -0.81 5.77 15.84
CA HIS A 466 0.28 5.92 16.80
C HIS A 466 -0.29 5.92 18.22
N VAL A 467 0.20 5.02 19.06
CA VAL A 467 -0.22 4.90 20.45
C VAL A 467 0.92 5.32 21.37
N LYS A 468 0.70 6.32 22.21
CA LYS A 468 1.73 6.80 23.13
C LYS A 468 2.20 5.68 24.06
N GLY A 469 3.50 5.46 24.10
CA GLY A 469 4.14 4.39 24.88
C GLY A 469 4.27 3.06 24.16
N LEU A 470 3.58 2.87 23.04
CA LEU A 470 3.72 1.68 22.19
C LEU A 470 4.42 2.01 20.85
N GLY A 471 4.09 3.13 20.22
CA GLY A 471 4.55 3.52 18.89
C GLY A 471 3.50 3.27 17.81
N PRO A 472 3.93 3.06 16.56
CA PRO A 472 3.01 2.76 15.47
C PRO A 472 2.37 1.38 15.64
N VAL A 473 1.09 1.29 15.29
CA VAL A 473 0.30 0.05 15.25
C VAL A 473 -0.57 0.05 14.01
N LEU A 474 -0.68 -1.10 13.35
CA LEU A 474 -1.59 -1.26 12.22
C LEU A 474 -2.88 -1.95 12.68
N GLN A 475 -4.00 -1.58 12.09
CA GLN A 475 -5.26 -2.31 12.15
C GLN A 475 -5.78 -2.57 10.75
N LEU A 476 -6.44 -3.69 10.55
CA LEU A 476 -7.01 -4.08 9.26
C LEU A 476 -8.30 -4.89 9.43
N ALA A 477 -9.14 -4.84 8.40
CA ALA A 477 -10.35 -5.64 8.29
C ALA A 477 -10.52 -6.09 6.84
N GLU A 478 -10.39 -7.38 6.58
CA GLU A 478 -10.77 -7.99 5.31
C GLU A 478 -12.29 -8.10 5.20
N GLY A 479 -12.81 -7.91 4.00
CA GLY A 479 -14.23 -8.01 3.73
C GLY A 479 -14.54 -7.82 2.26
N TRP A 480 -15.70 -7.28 1.96
CA TRP A 480 -16.16 -7.07 0.59
C TRP A 480 -16.85 -5.73 0.43
N THR A 481 -16.72 -5.15 -0.74
CA THR A 481 -17.71 -4.17 -1.18
C THR A 481 -19.04 -4.88 -1.43
N VAL A 482 -20.15 -4.22 -1.11
CA VAL A 482 -21.47 -4.84 -1.26
C VAL A 482 -22.43 -3.92 -2.02
N ASP A 483 -23.26 -4.52 -2.87
CA ASP A 483 -24.39 -3.82 -3.45
C ASP A 483 -25.55 -3.81 -2.44
N VAL A 484 -26.24 -2.71 -2.41
CA VAL A 484 -27.52 -2.57 -1.70
C VAL A 484 -28.61 -2.22 -2.70
N ASP A 485 -29.88 -2.49 -2.33
CA ASP A 485 -31.00 -2.06 -3.16
C ASP A 485 -30.87 -0.56 -3.52
N PRO A 486 -31.08 -0.15 -4.79
CA PRO A 486 -30.95 1.24 -5.21
C PRO A 486 -31.75 2.25 -4.38
N GLU A 487 -32.91 1.87 -3.86
CA GLU A 487 -33.69 2.76 -2.98
C GLU A 487 -33.05 2.88 -1.58
N ILE A 488 -32.42 1.80 -1.09
CA ILE A 488 -31.62 1.87 0.16
C ILE A 488 -30.50 2.86 -0.05
N HIS A 489 -29.68 2.69 -1.11
CA HIS A 489 -28.58 3.61 -1.42
C HIS A 489 -29.07 5.07 -1.49
N LYS A 490 -30.04 5.35 -2.33
CA LYS A 490 -30.58 6.70 -2.54
C LYS A 490 -31.04 7.39 -1.24
N ILE A 491 -31.70 6.63 -0.34
CA ILE A 491 -32.19 7.18 0.93
C ILE A 491 -31.03 7.43 1.91
N LEU A 492 -30.07 6.50 2.01
CA LEU A 492 -28.97 6.61 2.95
C LEU A 492 -27.95 7.65 2.51
N ASP A 493 -27.59 7.66 1.23
CA ASP A 493 -26.66 8.59 0.61
C ASP A 493 -27.12 10.05 0.77
N LYS A 494 -28.41 10.32 0.53
CA LYS A 494 -29.01 11.64 0.74
C LYS A 494 -28.92 12.15 2.20
N ARG A 495 -28.67 11.28 3.17
CA ARG A 495 -28.50 11.66 4.57
C ARG A 495 -27.08 12.08 4.93
N THR A 496 -26.16 11.94 4.00
CA THR A 496 -24.76 12.38 4.14
C THR A 496 -24.47 13.51 3.16
N ASP A 497 -23.57 13.31 2.22
CA ASP A 497 -23.36 14.23 1.11
C ASP A 497 -23.43 13.47 -0.23
N PRO A 498 -24.51 13.64 -1.00
CA PRO A 498 -24.71 12.90 -2.24
C PRO A 498 -23.81 13.37 -3.40
N THR A 499 -22.89 14.29 -3.16
CA THR A 499 -21.89 14.73 -4.14
C THR A 499 -20.55 13.99 -3.99
N TRP A 500 -20.43 13.11 -2.99
CA TRP A 500 -19.20 12.37 -2.70
C TRP A 500 -19.32 10.89 -3.01
N PRO A 501 -18.20 10.18 -3.30
CA PRO A 501 -18.25 8.77 -3.64
C PRO A 501 -18.62 7.91 -2.43
N THR A 502 -19.34 6.84 -2.67
CA THR A 502 -19.80 5.91 -1.63
C THR A 502 -19.30 4.49 -1.88
N THR A 503 -18.74 3.88 -0.85
CA THR A 503 -18.46 2.45 -0.78
C THR A 503 -19.23 1.83 0.38
N TRP A 504 -20.09 0.84 0.10
CA TRP A 504 -20.71 0.02 1.13
C TRP A 504 -19.79 -1.16 1.45
N PHE A 505 -19.38 -1.30 2.71
CA PHE A 505 -18.43 -2.32 3.14
C PHE A 505 -19.05 -3.28 4.14
N ALA A 506 -18.85 -4.59 3.92
CA ALA A 506 -19.19 -5.65 4.85
C ALA A 506 -17.90 -6.39 5.25
N PRO A 507 -17.44 -6.28 6.50
CA PRO A 507 -16.26 -7.00 6.97
C PRO A 507 -16.51 -8.50 7.04
N ARG A 508 -15.45 -9.29 6.84
CA ARG A 508 -15.47 -10.75 7.07
C ARG A 508 -15.52 -11.01 8.57
N LEU A 509 -16.60 -11.63 9.03
CA LEU A 509 -16.82 -11.97 10.44
C LEU A 509 -16.22 -13.34 10.75
N THR A 510 -15.50 -13.44 11.87
CA THR A 510 -14.85 -14.67 12.33
C THR A 510 -15.49 -15.24 13.58
N GLY A 511 -16.44 -14.53 14.18
CA GLY A 511 -17.04 -14.89 15.47
C GLY A 511 -16.11 -14.65 16.68
N LYS A 512 -14.93 -14.05 16.46
CA LYS A 512 -13.97 -13.66 17.52
C LYS A 512 -13.92 -12.12 17.61
N ALA A 513 -13.89 -11.57 18.81
CA ALA A 513 -13.79 -10.13 19.01
C ALA A 513 -12.50 -9.57 18.35
N PRO A 514 -12.56 -8.40 17.69
CA PRO A 514 -13.74 -7.55 17.48
C PRO A 514 -14.60 -7.91 16.25
N PHE A 515 -14.37 -9.05 15.60
CA PHE A 515 -15.06 -9.49 14.39
C PHE A 515 -16.26 -10.42 14.67
N ASN A 516 -16.97 -10.19 15.78
CA ASN A 516 -18.20 -10.91 16.10
C ASN A 516 -19.37 -10.49 15.23
N ASP A 517 -19.47 -9.20 14.94
CA ASP A 517 -20.48 -8.55 14.13
C ASP A 517 -19.94 -7.24 13.53
N VAL A 518 -20.68 -6.67 12.60
CA VAL A 518 -20.27 -5.44 11.89
C VAL A 518 -20.17 -4.23 12.82
N TYR A 519 -21.06 -4.15 13.82
CA TYR A 519 -21.00 -3.10 14.84
C TYR A 519 -19.69 -3.15 15.63
N SER A 520 -19.27 -4.33 16.06
CA SER A 520 -18.03 -4.50 16.82
C SER A 520 -16.80 -4.09 16.01
N VAL A 521 -16.77 -4.35 14.70
CA VAL A 521 -15.71 -3.88 13.81
C VAL A 521 -15.67 -2.35 13.80
N MET A 522 -16.81 -1.71 13.54
CA MET A 522 -16.90 -0.23 13.52
C MET A 522 -16.54 0.39 14.88
N ASN A 523 -17.07 -0.17 15.98
CA ASN A 523 -16.86 0.35 17.32
C ASN A 523 -15.39 0.26 17.78
N ASN A 524 -14.63 -0.71 17.26
CA ASN A 524 -13.21 -0.89 17.57
C ASN A 524 -12.27 -0.29 16.51
N TRP A 525 -12.80 0.30 15.44
CA TRP A 525 -11.99 1.01 14.47
C TRP A 525 -11.46 2.31 15.07
N GLY A 526 -10.17 2.40 15.26
CA GLY A 526 -9.51 3.42 16.08
C GLY A 526 -9.22 4.75 15.37
N ALA A 527 -9.86 5.05 14.25
CA ALA A 527 -9.65 6.28 13.48
C ALA A 527 -10.89 6.69 12.67
N ASN A 528 -10.90 7.94 12.20
CA ASN A 528 -11.93 8.44 11.28
C ASN A 528 -11.71 8.00 9.83
N HIS A 529 -10.49 7.59 9.45
CA HIS A 529 -10.14 7.18 8.10
C HIS A 529 -9.73 5.71 8.00
N GLY A 530 -9.83 5.17 6.79
CA GLY A 530 -9.32 3.86 6.38
C GLY A 530 -8.88 3.88 4.93
N ALA A 531 -7.74 3.26 4.64
CA ALA A 531 -7.26 2.99 3.29
C ALA A 531 -7.79 1.63 2.83
N ILE A 532 -8.38 1.55 1.63
CA ILE A 532 -8.96 0.30 1.13
C ILE A 532 -8.19 -0.13 -0.10
N THR A 533 -7.74 -1.37 -0.08
CA THR A 533 -7.09 -2.02 -1.22
C THR A 533 -7.95 -3.18 -1.73
N TYR A 534 -7.85 -3.45 -3.05
CA TYR A 534 -8.44 -4.64 -3.64
C TYR A 534 -7.69 -5.90 -3.19
N GLY A 535 -8.45 -6.92 -2.84
CA GLY A 535 -7.96 -8.23 -2.38
C GLY A 535 -7.94 -8.39 -0.86
N HIS A 536 -7.91 -9.64 -0.41
CA HIS A 536 -7.66 -10.00 0.98
C HIS A 536 -6.13 -10.12 1.17
N VAL A 537 -5.50 -9.05 1.61
CA VAL A 537 -4.04 -8.91 1.72
C VAL A 537 -3.55 -8.82 3.16
N GLY A 538 -4.41 -9.16 4.11
CA GLY A 538 -4.10 -9.04 5.55
C GLY A 538 -2.88 -9.84 5.96
N ALA A 539 -2.70 -11.06 5.42
CA ALA A 539 -1.53 -11.89 5.71
C ALA A 539 -0.22 -11.27 5.20
N ASP A 540 -0.23 -10.65 4.00
CA ASP A 540 0.92 -9.94 3.45
C ASP A 540 1.24 -8.68 4.27
N LEU A 541 0.22 -7.95 4.72
CA LEU A 541 0.38 -6.79 5.61
C LEU A 541 0.98 -7.17 6.96
N ILE A 542 0.55 -8.27 7.58
CA ILE A 542 1.15 -8.76 8.83
C ILE A 542 2.62 -9.12 8.62
N THR A 543 2.96 -9.74 7.49
CA THR A 543 4.34 -10.08 7.14
C THR A 543 5.19 -8.80 6.96
N LEU A 544 4.71 -7.82 6.22
CA LEU A 544 5.36 -6.52 6.02
C LEU A 544 5.56 -5.78 7.35
N CYS A 545 4.51 -5.68 8.15
CA CYS A 545 4.56 -5.00 9.45
C CYS A 545 5.53 -5.70 10.43
N SER A 546 5.62 -7.03 10.39
CA SER A 546 6.60 -7.78 11.19
C SER A 546 8.04 -7.42 10.81
N MET A 547 8.33 -7.21 9.51
CA MET A 547 9.64 -6.73 9.05
C MET A 547 9.94 -5.31 9.53
N LEU A 548 8.96 -4.43 9.49
CA LEU A 548 9.06 -3.04 9.96
C LEU A 548 9.00 -2.92 11.49
N ARG A 549 8.71 -4.01 12.20
CA ARG A 549 8.53 -4.04 13.66
C ARG A 549 7.38 -3.17 14.12
N ILE A 550 6.29 -3.17 13.34
CA ILE A 550 5.01 -2.53 13.63
C ILE A 550 4.00 -3.63 13.97
N PRO A 551 3.48 -3.71 15.20
CA PRO A 551 2.50 -4.73 15.53
C PRO A 551 1.14 -4.45 14.88
N VAL A 552 0.39 -5.51 14.55
CA VAL A 552 -0.99 -5.41 14.07
C VAL A 552 -1.94 -5.65 15.23
N CYS A 553 -2.74 -4.64 15.58
CA CYS A 553 -3.57 -4.68 16.79
C CYS A 553 -5.01 -5.20 16.57
N MET A 554 -5.46 -5.24 15.33
CA MET A 554 -6.80 -5.68 14.95
C MET A 554 -6.74 -6.30 13.56
N HIS A 555 -7.14 -7.56 13.42
CA HIS A 555 -7.24 -8.24 12.13
C HIS A 555 -8.18 -9.45 12.20
N ASN A 556 -8.69 -9.86 11.03
CA ASN A 556 -9.49 -11.07 10.86
C ASN A 556 -8.81 -12.12 9.96
N VAL A 557 -7.47 -12.06 9.88
CA VAL A 557 -6.65 -13.05 9.16
C VAL A 557 -6.59 -14.34 9.96
N GLU A 558 -6.73 -15.48 9.29
CA GLU A 558 -6.65 -16.80 9.92
C GLU A 558 -5.22 -17.07 10.43
N GLU A 559 -5.12 -17.77 11.56
CA GLU A 559 -3.83 -17.98 12.25
C GLU A 559 -2.80 -18.77 11.43
N ASP A 560 -3.23 -19.68 10.58
CA ASP A 560 -2.38 -20.50 9.72
C ASP A 560 -1.77 -19.70 8.55
N GLN A 561 -2.37 -18.57 8.19
CA GLN A 561 -1.87 -17.66 7.17
C GLN A 561 -0.83 -16.66 7.71
N ILE A 562 -0.68 -16.52 9.02
CA ILE A 562 0.22 -15.56 9.64
C ILE A 562 1.67 -16.04 9.49
N PHE A 563 2.46 -15.30 8.71
CA PHE A 563 3.89 -15.54 8.50
C PHE A 563 4.72 -14.37 9.06
N ARG A 564 5.59 -14.66 10.01
CA ARG A 564 6.35 -13.69 10.80
C ARG A 564 7.73 -14.24 11.20
N PRO A 565 8.66 -13.39 11.70
CA PRO A 565 9.97 -13.88 12.13
C PRO A 565 9.86 -14.98 13.18
N ALA A 566 10.69 -16.01 13.05
CA ALA A 566 10.66 -17.18 13.94
C ALA A 566 10.89 -16.83 15.42
N SER A 567 11.71 -15.80 15.69
CA SER A 567 11.99 -15.34 17.05
C SER A 567 10.80 -14.73 17.79
N TRP A 568 9.72 -14.32 17.07
CA TRP A 568 8.50 -13.82 17.71
C TRP A 568 7.85 -14.85 18.65
N ASN A 569 7.99 -16.13 18.36
CA ASN A 569 7.46 -17.20 19.21
C ASN A 569 8.04 -17.22 20.63
N ALA A 570 9.26 -16.69 20.81
CA ALA A 570 9.88 -16.57 22.14
C ALA A 570 9.19 -15.54 23.04
N PHE A 571 8.37 -14.65 22.49
CA PHE A 571 7.65 -13.60 23.21
C PHE A 571 6.25 -14.00 23.68
N GLY A 572 5.79 -15.20 23.41
CA GLY A 572 4.53 -15.78 23.89
C GLY A 572 3.83 -16.67 22.88
N MET A 573 2.84 -17.42 23.37
CA MET A 573 2.04 -18.35 22.57
C MET A 573 0.84 -17.67 21.89
N ASP A 574 0.36 -16.56 22.46
CA ASP A 574 -0.64 -15.68 21.85
C ASP A 574 0.02 -14.84 20.76
N LYS A 575 -0.24 -15.14 19.50
CA LYS A 575 0.47 -14.52 18.36
C LYS A 575 0.42 -13.00 18.40
N GLU A 576 -0.75 -12.40 18.60
CA GLU A 576 -0.91 -10.95 18.66
C GLU A 576 -0.10 -10.32 19.80
N GLY A 577 -0.21 -10.84 21.03
CA GLY A 577 0.55 -10.35 22.19
C GLY A 577 2.05 -10.58 22.02
N ALA A 578 2.46 -11.68 21.41
CA ALA A 578 3.87 -11.95 21.07
C ALA A 578 4.41 -10.91 20.09
N ASP A 579 3.66 -10.53 19.06
CA ASP A 579 4.05 -9.52 18.08
C ASP A 579 4.25 -8.15 18.74
N PHE A 580 3.32 -7.73 19.62
CA PHE A 580 3.47 -6.50 20.41
C PHE A 580 4.74 -6.49 21.24
N ARG A 581 5.00 -7.57 21.98
CA ARG A 581 6.19 -7.68 22.83
C ARG A 581 7.47 -7.72 22.02
N ALA A 582 7.49 -8.47 20.91
CA ALA A 582 8.64 -8.55 20.01
C ALA A 582 8.96 -7.19 19.39
N CYS A 583 7.99 -6.55 18.75
CA CYS A 583 8.17 -5.24 18.12
C CYS A 583 8.68 -4.20 19.11
N LYS A 584 8.12 -4.16 20.32
CA LYS A 584 8.56 -3.24 21.37
C LYS A 584 9.99 -3.51 21.86
N ASN A 585 10.40 -4.78 21.98
CA ASN A 585 11.73 -5.13 22.46
C ASN A 585 12.82 -4.92 21.41
N TYR A 586 12.52 -5.23 20.13
CA TYR A 586 13.47 -4.99 19.04
C TYR A 586 13.60 -3.51 18.69
N GLY A 587 12.51 -2.73 18.88
CA GLY A 587 12.44 -1.33 18.45
C GLY A 587 12.45 -1.19 16.92
N PRO A 588 12.48 0.04 16.40
CA PRO A 588 12.46 0.29 14.96
C PRO A 588 13.70 -0.25 14.24
N ILE A 589 13.55 -0.55 12.94
CA ILE A 589 14.58 -1.23 12.14
C ILE A 589 15.79 -0.33 11.81
N TYR A 590 15.58 0.98 11.68
CA TYR A 590 16.62 1.94 11.26
C TYR A 590 17.14 2.83 12.39
N LYS A 591 16.95 2.43 13.65
CA LYS A 591 17.42 3.17 14.82
C LYS A 591 18.84 2.76 15.23
#